data_ce3efe750b3b527da30890d82bc35dc2
#
_entry.id   ce3efe750b3b527da30890d82bc35dc2
#
_cell.length_a   1.000
_cell.length_b   1.000
_cell.length_c   1.000
_cell.angle_alpha   90.00
_cell.angle_beta   90.00
_cell.angle_gamma   90.00
#
_symmetry.space_group_name_H-M   'P 1'
#
loop_
_entity.id
_entity.type
_entity.pdbx_description
1 polymer ?
#
loop_
_entity_poly.entity_id
_entity_poly.type
_entity_poly.pdbx_seq_one_letter_code
_entity_poly.pdbx_strand_id
1 'polypeptide(L)'
;MTQSEFMERLHACGGFGRAVLHKIFVDKRAGECTFWLITDAAYTRAEEEAVRRLVREAVPEPLQALVSVQKLVADPQIVRRKIVEFLSRSHRAAAACIREEDIGVQMREDGTVAFTFGVDGAERGFFEKNQQILPSVERMLGLNFCNAFVGGLTDKEKPLPAAEEEPEEEEPFDYRPPRTFPIENFEAIDSASPPKLATYIEDSGFQSASLTVCGVITSLQERVTKAKADASGAVVKEGRPYLRLTVADATGALSFSYFPKKRTEEKIKALQEGDSVVCTGENELYNGKLSFTARAIDRGAAPEGFVPEKRESKPLPAHYTRVFPEKLTDYNQLNLFVKDVLPSALTDNVFVVLDIETTGLNNTPVKGKMDAITEIGAVKIVGGEVREKFTTLVDPQRKLSDEIVALTGITDEMLQGAPKIEEVIGDFCKFCDGCFIVGHNVQFDYKFLHFYAEQSEYDFTHKTYDTMSIAQGMLFLSNYKLNTLADYYHISFNHHRAWDDALTTAKIFIELIKAKKCLPTV
;
A
#
# COMPACT_ATOMS: atom_id res chain seq x y z
N MET A 1 37.07 21.20 15.23
CA MET A 1 36.43 21.66 13.98
C MET A 1 35.09 22.24 14.32
N THR A 2 34.76 23.45 13.88
CA THR A 2 33.45 24.04 14.04
C THR A 2 32.46 23.46 13.01
N GLN A 3 31.15 23.63 13.25
CA GLN A 3 30.13 23.16 12.29
C GLN A 3 30.29 23.86 10.93
N SER A 4 30.63 25.15 10.92
CA SER A 4 30.84 25.91 9.68
C SER A 4 32.05 25.38 8.89
N GLU A 5 33.17 25.14 9.55
CA GLU A 5 34.36 24.53 8.92
C GLU A 5 34.09 23.12 8.39
N PHE A 6 33.30 22.33 9.12
CA PHE A 6 32.90 21.01 8.67
C PHE A 6 32.05 21.10 7.40
N MET A 7 31.04 21.97 7.38
CA MET A 7 30.15 22.14 6.23
C MET A 7 30.88 22.68 5.00
N GLU A 8 31.81 23.61 5.19
CA GLU A 8 32.62 24.18 4.11
C GLU A 8 33.50 23.08 3.44
N ARG A 9 34.15 22.24 4.24
CA ARG A 9 34.93 21.12 3.76
C ARG A 9 34.07 20.01 3.16
N LEU A 10 32.90 19.75 3.69
CA LEU A 10 31.92 18.82 3.13
C LEU A 10 31.48 19.26 1.72
N HIS A 11 31.14 20.54 1.56
CA HIS A 11 30.71 21.09 0.28
C HIS A 11 31.83 21.13 -0.77
N ALA A 12 33.08 21.02 -0.38
CA ALA A 12 34.22 20.86 -1.29
C ALA A 12 34.36 19.41 -1.83
N CYS A 13 33.59 18.44 -1.34
CA CYS A 13 33.65 17.05 -1.71
C CYS A 13 32.69 16.71 -2.87
N GLY A 14 32.90 17.21 -4.07
CA GLY A 14 32.19 16.80 -5.31
C GLY A 14 30.67 16.67 -5.16
N GLY A 15 30.12 15.47 -5.21
CA GLY A 15 28.70 15.19 -5.08
C GLY A 15 28.03 15.61 -3.76
N PHE A 16 28.80 16.20 -2.82
CA PHE A 16 28.32 16.75 -1.56
C PHE A 16 28.24 18.29 -1.53
N GLY A 17 28.39 18.96 -2.67
CA GLY A 17 28.42 20.42 -2.76
C GLY A 17 27.20 21.15 -2.22
N ARG A 18 26.07 20.47 -2.13
CA ARG A 18 24.81 20.98 -1.52
C ARG A 18 24.33 20.14 -0.34
N ALA A 19 25.18 19.22 0.13
CA ALA A 19 24.80 18.30 1.19
C ALA A 19 24.45 19.02 2.50
N VAL A 20 23.51 18.42 3.23
CA VAL A 20 23.02 18.93 4.51
C VAL A 20 23.37 17.95 5.63
N LEU A 21 23.84 18.48 6.75
CA LEU A 21 23.99 17.70 7.97
C LEU A 21 22.62 17.62 8.68
N HIS A 22 21.93 16.51 8.48
CA HIS A 22 20.60 16.30 9.03
C HIS A 22 20.64 16.16 10.56
N LYS A 23 21.50 15.29 11.07
CA LYS A 23 21.69 15.09 12.52
C LYS A 23 23.03 14.41 12.82
N ILE A 24 23.47 14.57 14.08
CA ILE A 24 24.57 13.78 14.65
C ILE A 24 23.96 12.96 15.79
N PHE A 25 24.21 11.67 15.79
CA PHE A 25 23.79 10.75 16.84
C PHE A 25 25.01 10.18 17.55
N VAL A 26 25.04 10.28 18.89
CA VAL A 26 26.13 9.74 19.71
C VAL A 26 25.58 8.62 20.59
N ASP A 27 26.01 7.40 20.35
CA ASP A 27 25.77 6.26 21.23
C ASP A 27 26.94 6.08 22.18
N LYS A 28 26.76 6.54 23.41
CA LYS A 28 27.80 6.46 24.46
C LYS A 28 28.07 5.01 24.92
N ARG A 29 27.10 4.09 24.72
CA ARG A 29 27.26 2.68 25.13
C ARG A 29 28.05 1.90 24.07
N ALA A 30 27.76 2.14 22.81
CA ALA A 30 28.51 1.56 21.70
C ALA A 30 29.86 2.28 21.44
N GLY A 31 30.04 3.48 21.97
CA GLY A 31 31.20 4.31 21.67
C GLY A 31 31.19 4.86 20.25
N GLU A 32 30.03 5.09 19.67
CA GLU A 32 29.85 5.48 18.27
C GLU A 32 29.26 6.89 18.11
N CYS A 33 29.72 7.58 17.06
CA CYS A 33 29.21 8.87 16.65
C CYS A 33 28.85 8.83 15.15
N THR A 34 27.56 8.84 14.84
CA THR A 34 27.04 8.73 13.47
C THR A 34 26.61 10.10 12.95
N PHE A 35 27.20 10.49 11.81
CA PHE A 35 26.80 11.67 11.05
C PHE A 35 25.80 11.27 9.96
N TRP A 36 24.61 11.85 10.01
CA TRP A 36 23.58 11.64 9.00
C TRP A 36 23.61 12.81 8.01
N LEU A 37 24.01 12.52 6.78
CA LEU A 37 24.12 13.49 5.71
C LEU A 37 23.04 13.25 4.66
N ILE A 38 22.52 14.33 4.08
CA ILE A 38 21.59 14.27 2.96
C ILE A 38 22.24 14.96 1.78
N THR A 39 22.19 14.35 0.60
CA THR A 39 22.59 14.96 -0.68
C THR A 39 21.51 14.72 -1.75
N ASP A 40 21.40 15.62 -2.72
CA ASP A 40 20.54 15.49 -3.88
C ASP A 40 21.32 15.05 -5.14
N ALA A 41 22.64 15.03 -5.08
CA ALA A 41 23.52 14.67 -6.19
C ALA A 41 24.02 13.22 -6.10
N ALA A 42 24.41 12.67 -7.24
CA ALA A 42 25.18 11.43 -7.28
C ALA A 42 26.61 11.68 -6.82
N TYR A 43 27.21 10.72 -6.12
CA TYR A 43 28.58 10.78 -5.64
C TYR A 43 29.32 9.48 -5.93
N THR A 44 30.62 9.57 -6.06
CA THR A 44 31.51 8.44 -6.28
C THR A 44 31.99 7.84 -4.96
N ARG A 45 32.50 6.60 -5.00
CA ARG A 45 33.11 5.96 -3.83
C ARG A 45 34.28 6.76 -3.26
N ALA A 46 35.08 7.42 -4.12
CA ALA A 46 36.20 8.24 -3.68
C ALA A 46 35.73 9.49 -2.89
N GLU A 47 34.63 10.12 -3.33
CA GLU A 47 34.04 11.24 -2.63
C GLU A 47 33.42 10.81 -1.29
N GLU A 48 32.77 9.66 -1.22
CA GLU A 48 32.26 9.10 0.02
C GLU A 48 33.39 8.79 1.01
N GLU A 49 34.50 8.24 0.55
CA GLU A 49 35.70 8.00 1.37
C GLU A 49 36.34 9.30 1.89
N ALA A 50 36.30 10.38 1.09
CA ALA A 50 36.74 11.71 1.53
C ALA A 50 35.85 12.25 2.66
N VAL A 51 34.52 12.12 2.53
CA VAL A 51 33.54 12.49 3.57
C VAL A 51 33.74 11.65 4.83
N ARG A 52 33.99 10.35 4.72
CA ARG A 52 34.27 9.47 5.86
C ARG A 52 35.55 9.88 6.60
N ARG A 53 36.57 10.36 5.87
CA ARG A 53 37.79 10.93 6.49
C ARG A 53 37.51 12.22 7.23
N LEU A 54 36.74 13.13 6.60
CA LEU A 54 36.36 14.40 7.21
C LEU A 54 35.58 14.19 8.52
N VAL A 55 34.62 13.23 8.54
CA VAL A 55 33.85 12.90 9.75
C VAL A 55 34.76 12.31 10.83
N ARG A 56 35.74 11.45 10.48
CA ARG A 56 36.73 10.92 11.44
C ARG A 56 37.56 12.02 12.08
N GLU A 57 37.94 13.06 11.32
CA GLU A 57 38.66 14.22 11.86
C GLU A 57 37.79 15.08 12.79
N ALA A 58 36.45 15.08 12.58
CA ALA A 58 35.51 15.87 13.37
C ALA A 58 35.10 15.19 14.69
N VAL A 59 35.20 13.87 14.78
CA VAL A 59 34.78 13.08 15.93
C VAL A 59 35.92 12.94 16.93
N PRO A 60 35.76 13.35 18.21
CA PRO A 60 36.80 13.20 19.22
C PRO A 60 36.99 11.75 19.65
N GLU A 61 38.22 11.35 19.93
CA GLU A 61 38.51 10.06 20.57
C GLU A 61 37.89 10.00 21.98
N PRO A 62 37.39 8.82 22.45
CA PRO A 62 37.55 7.49 21.86
C PRO A 62 36.36 7.05 20.97
N LEU A 63 35.54 7.95 20.48
CA LEU A 63 34.33 7.60 19.70
C LEU A 63 34.67 7.12 18.28
N GLN A 64 34.03 6.06 17.84
CA GLN A 64 34.11 5.58 16.47
C GLN A 64 33.22 6.45 15.57
N ALA A 65 33.80 7.02 14.52
CA ALA A 65 33.08 7.86 13.55
C ALA A 65 32.36 7.01 12.50
N LEU A 66 31.06 7.17 12.38
CA LEU A 66 30.21 6.54 11.37
C LEU A 66 29.56 7.60 10.49
N VAL A 67 29.32 7.26 9.21
CA VAL A 67 28.65 8.14 8.24
C VAL A 67 27.51 7.38 7.60
N SER A 68 26.32 7.97 7.64
CA SER A 68 25.15 7.54 6.89
C SER A 68 24.78 8.63 5.89
N VAL A 69 24.81 8.31 4.61
CA VAL A 69 24.46 9.25 3.53
C VAL A 69 23.12 8.82 2.93
N GLN A 70 22.20 9.75 2.87
CA GLN A 70 20.90 9.54 2.20
C GLN A 70 20.79 10.47 0.99
N LYS A 71 20.47 9.92 -0.17
CA LYS A 71 20.11 10.71 -1.34
C LYS A 71 18.63 11.05 -1.26
N LEU A 72 18.31 12.35 -1.25
CA LEU A 72 16.93 12.83 -1.16
C LEU A 72 16.77 14.10 -2.00
N VAL A 73 15.87 14.03 -2.99
CA VAL A 73 15.48 15.16 -3.82
C VAL A 73 14.17 15.73 -3.26
N ALA A 74 14.02 17.06 -3.31
CA ALA A 74 12.79 17.72 -2.88
C ALA A 74 11.67 17.46 -3.89
N ASP A 75 10.89 16.42 -3.63
CA ASP A 75 9.67 16.10 -4.36
C ASP A 75 8.47 16.77 -3.69
N PRO A 76 7.51 17.37 -4.46
CA PRO A 76 6.36 18.07 -3.89
C PRO A 76 5.54 17.24 -2.91
N GLN A 77 5.31 15.95 -3.16
CA GLN A 77 4.55 15.08 -2.27
C GLN A 77 5.32 14.79 -0.98
N ILE A 78 6.62 14.51 -1.10
CA ILE A 78 7.47 14.27 0.08
C ILE A 78 7.55 15.53 0.94
N VAL A 79 7.65 16.70 0.32
CA VAL A 79 7.67 17.99 1.02
C VAL A 79 6.34 18.22 1.75
N ARG A 80 5.18 18.06 1.09
CA ARG A 80 3.85 18.17 1.71
C ARG A 80 3.72 17.27 2.92
N ARG A 81 4.00 15.99 2.76
CA ARG A 81 3.92 15.02 3.85
C ARG A 81 4.84 15.36 5.03
N LYS A 82 6.07 15.81 4.75
CA LYS A 82 7.00 16.28 5.80
C LYS A 82 6.46 17.50 6.55
N ILE A 83 5.80 18.42 5.85
CA ILE A 83 5.14 19.57 6.47
C ILE A 83 4.02 19.11 7.40
N VAL A 84 3.12 18.23 6.93
CA VAL A 84 2.00 17.71 7.73
C VAL A 84 2.51 16.96 8.97
N GLU A 85 3.50 16.08 8.82
CA GLU A 85 4.12 15.39 9.96
C GLU A 85 4.72 16.37 10.99
N PHE A 86 5.40 17.38 10.52
CA PHE A 86 6.02 18.39 11.39
C PHE A 86 4.97 19.23 12.12
N LEU A 87 3.97 19.74 11.42
CA LEU A 87 2.87 20.51 12.02
C LEU A 87 2.14 19.68 13.07
N SER A 88 1.83 18.43 12.78
CA SER A 88 1.14 17.51 13.70
C SER A 88 1.91 17.25 15.00
N ARG A 89 3.25 17.26 14.94
CA ARG A 89 4.12 17.04 16.11
C ARG A 89 4.40 18.33 16.87
N SER A 90 4.68 19.44 16.16
CA SER A 90 5.24 20.65 16.73
C SER A 90 4.27 21.82 16.80
N HIS A 91 3.22 21.84 15.96
CA HIS A 91 2.26 22.93 15.81
C HIS A 91 0.83 22.41 15.64
N ARG A 92 0.31 21.67 16.62
CA ARG A 92 -1.00 20.98 16.53
C ARG A 92 -2.17 21.88 16.14
N ALA A 93 -2.16 23.16 16.57
CA ALA A 93 -3.20 24.10 16.17
C ALA A 93 -3.13 24.45 14.68
N ALA A 94 -1.92 24.60 14.12
CA ALA A 94 -1.72 24.78 12.68
C ALA A 94 -2.09 23.53 11.88
N ALA A 95 -1.77 22.34 12.41
CA ALA A 95 -2.16 21.07 11.80
C ALA A 95 -3.69 20.85 11.74
N ALA A 96 -4.46 21.51 12.59
CA ALA A 96 -5.92 21.48 12.55
C ALA A 96 -6.51 22.39 11.44
N CYS A 97 -5.74 23.38 10.98
CA CYS A 97 -6.14 24.34 9.95
C CYS A 97 -5.70 23.93 8.54
N ILE A 98 -4.58 23.19 8.41
CA ILE A 98 -3.94 22.89 7.12
C ILE A 98 -3.99 21.40 6.86
N ARG A 99 -4.64 21.00 5.76
CA ARG A 99 -4.63 19.66 5.21
C ARG A 99 -3.51 19.52 4.19
N GLU A 100 -3.15 18.29 3.82
CA GLU A 100 -2.13 18.05 2.80
C GLU A 100 -2.49 18.68 1.45
N GLU A 101 -3.77 18.65 1.08
CA GLU A 101 -4.34 19.28 -0.11
C GLU A 101 -4.26 20.81 -0.12
N ASP A 102 -4.22 21.44 1.05
CA ASP A 102 -4.08 22.90 1.20
C ASP A 102 -2.62 23.38 1.05
N ILE A 103 -1.66 22.46 0.85
CA ILE A 103 -0.23 22.80 0.76
C ILE A 103 0.21 22.81 -0.70
N GLY A 104 0.39 24.01 -1.26
CA GLY A 104 1.03 24.20 -2.56
C GLY A 104 2.55 24.02 -2.44
N VAL A 105 3.19 23.32 -3.38
CA VAL A 105 4.66 23.20 -3.46
C VAL A 105 5.08 23.40 -4.91
N GLN A 106 6.00 24.34 -5.15
CA GLN A 106 6.48 24.67 -6.47
C GLN A 106 8.00 24.85 -6.45
N MET A 107 8.69 24.21 -7.38
CA MET A 107 10.13 24.43 -7.59
C MET A 107 10.34 25.64 -8.51
N ARG A 108 11.19 26.57 -8.09
CA ARG A 108 11.60 27.74 -8.86
C ARG A 108 12.81 27.41 -9.75
N GLU A 109 13.04 28.22 -10.76
CA GLU A 109 14.18 28.05 -11.69
C GLU A 109 15.54 28.15 -10.99
N ASP A 110 15.63 28.90 -9.89
CA ASP A 110 16.84 29.03 -9.07
C ASP A 110 17.09 27.84 -8.12
N GLY A 111 16.23 26.81 -8.16
CA GLY A 111 16.30 25.64 -7.30
C GLY A 111 15.72 25.84 -5.89
N THR A 112 15.15 27.02 -5.61
CA THR A 112 14.40 27.28 -4.37
C THR A 112 13.03 26.60 -4.45
N VAL A 113 12.61 25.95 -3.37
CA VAL A 113 11.27 25.35 -3.25
C VAL A 113 10.35 26.32 -2.50
N ALA A 114 9.36 26.86 -3.19
CA ALA A 114 8.30 27.63 -2.58
C ALA A 114 7.20 26.69 -2.07
N PHE A 115 6.75 26.87 -0.83
CA PHE A 115 5.53 26.22 -0.35
C PHE A 115 4.53 27.27 0.14
N THR A 116 3.25 26.99 -0.03
CA THR A 116 2.16 27.87 0.39
C THR A 116 1.13 27.10 1.16
N PHE A 117 0.57 27.73 2.20
CA PHE A 117 -0.61 27.23 2.89
C PHE A 117 -1.85 27.95 2.36
N GLY A 118 -2.77 27.19 1.75
CA GLY A 118 -4.10 27.68 1.43
C GLY A 118 -4.90 27.91 2.71
N VAL A 119 -5.32 29.15 2.96
CA VAL A 119 -5.99 29.55 4.21
C VAL A 119 -7.24 30.36 3.91
N ASP A 120 -8.28 30.20 4.74
CA ASP A 120 -9.42 31.10 4.77
C ASP A 120 -9.13 32.35 5.64
N GLY A 121 -10.11 33.26 5.74
CA GLY A 121 -9.91 34.50 6.49
C GLY A 121 -9.63 34.30 7.99
N ALA A 122 -10.21 33.30 8.62
CA ALA A 122 -10.01 32.97 10.03
C ALA A 122 -8.66 32.29 10.26
N GLU A 123 -8.32 31.34 9.39
CA GLU A 123 -7.04 30.65 9.38
C GLU A 123 -5.87 31.62 9.09
N ARG A 124 -6.05 32.56 8.15
CA ARG A 124 -5.06 33.61 7.85
C ARG A 124 -4.73 34.42 9.10
N GLY A 125 -5.76 34.89 9.82
CA GLY A 125 -5.56 35.59 11.07
C GLY A 125 -4.84 34.79 12.17
N PHE A 126 -4.97 33.46 12.15
CA PHE A 126 -4.20 32.59 13.04
C PHE A 126 -2.72 32.58 12.66
N PHE A 127 -2.36 32.40 11.38
CA PHE A 127 -0.97 32.37 10.92
C PHE A 127 -0.29 33.76 11.06
N GLU A 128 -1.01 34.84 10.83
CA GLU A 128 -0.48 36.20 11.03
C GLU A 128 -0.12 36.50 12.50
N LYS A 129 -0.88 35.93 13.44
CA LYS A 129 -0.56 36.00 14.89
C LYS A 129 0.57 35.04 15.28
N ASN A 130 0.80 34.00 14.55
CA ASN A 130 1.80 32.96 14.82
C ASN A 130 2.90 32.93 13.73
N GLN A 131 3.52 34.10 13.49
CA GLN A 131 4.50 34.31 12.41
C GLN A 131 5.71 33.34 12.42
N GLN A 132 5.99 32.70 13.56
CA GLN A 132 7.10 31.76 13.69
C GLN A 132 6.84 30.41 13.02
N ILE A 133 5.59 30.08 12.61
CA ILE A 133 5.25 28.77 12.05
C ILE A 133 5.92 28.56 10.70
N LEU A 134 5.75 29.47 9.72
CA LEU A 134 6.37 29.37 8.40
C LEU A 134 7.90 29.24 8.48
N PRO A 135 8.64 30.13 9.20
CA PRO A 135 10.09 29.99 9.38
C PRO A 135 10.52 28.69 10.06
N SER A 136 9.68 28.13 10.94
CA SER A 136 9.98 26.84 11.57
C SER A 136 9.85 25.67 10.59
N VAL A 137 8.89 25.73 9.68
CA VAL A 137 8.71 24.77 8.58
C VAL A 137 9.87 24.89 7.59
N GLU A 138 10.24 26.11 7.17
CA GLU A 138 11.40 26.35 6.28
C GLU A 138 12.68 25.75 6.88
N ARG A 139 12.94 25.99 8.15
CA ARG A 139 14.11 25.44 8.86
C ARG A 139 14.07 23.91 8.90
N MET A 140 12.92 23.33 9.21
CA MET A 140 12.75 21.87 9.23
C MET A 140 13.01 21.28 7.85
N LEU A 141 12.47 21.87 6.78
CA LEU A 141 12.68 21.42 5.42
C LEU A 141 14.15 21.57 5.00
N GLY A 142 14.80 22.68 5.33
CA GLY A 142 16.24 22.88 5.08
C GLY A 142 17.16 21.91 5.81
N LEU A 143 16.69 21.24 6.88
CA LEU A 143 17.42 20.14 7.53
C LEU A 143 17.16 18.77 6.89
N ASN A 144 16.16 18.65 6.03
CA ASN A 144 15.75 17.40 5.39
C ASN A 144 16.03 17.36 3.88
N PHE A 145 16.36 18.51 3.26
CA PHE A 145 16.59 18.62 1.81
C PHE A 145 17.73 19.58 1.53
N CYS A 146 18.33 19.44 0.35
CA CYS A 146 19.44 20.30 -0.10
C CYS A 146 18.99 21.62 -0.73
N ASN A 147 17.69 21.92 -0.71
CA ASN A 147 17.08 23.10 -1.31
C ASN A 147 16.89 24.21 -0.27
N ALA A 148 16.89 25.46 -0.72
CA ALA A 148 16.34 26.57 0.05
C ALA A 148 14.81 26.51 -0.01
N PHE A 149 14.14 26.83 1.10
CA PHE A 149 12.67 26.82 1.19
C PHE A 149 12.14 28.20 1.56
N VAL A 150 11.04 28.58 0.93
CA VAL A 150 10.35 29.84 1.22
C VAL A 150 8.85 29.54 1.38
N GLY A 151 8.32 29.82 2.55
CA GLY A 151 6.93 29.63 2.92
C GLY A 151 6.07 30.86 2.68
N GLY A 152 4.81 30.66 2.31
CA GLY A 152 3.83 31.74 2.13
C GLY A 152 2.42 31.30 2.50
N LEU A 153 1.51 32.27 2.53
CA LEU A 153 0.07 32.06 2.64
C LEU A 153 -0.59 32.42 1.32
N THR A 154 -1.52 31.61 0.88
CA THR A 154 -2.41 31.91 -0.26
C THR A 154 -3.86 31.81 0.21
N ASP A 155 -4.77 32.47 -0.47
CA ASP A 155 -6.18 32.26 -0.19
C ASP A 155 -6.57 30.86 -0.67
N LYS A 156 -7.36 30.13 0.14
CA LYS A 156 -7.99 28.90 -0.36
C LYS A 156 -8.77 29.31 -1.60
N GLU A 157 -8.44 28.72 -2.73
CA GLU A 157 -9.31 28.81 -3.89
C GLU A 157 -10.68 28.32 -3.41
N LYS A 158 -11.66 29.23 -3.39
CA LYS A 158 -13.05 28.77 -3.28
C LYS A 158 -13.20 27.78 -4.42
N PRO A 159 -13.65 26.54 -4.13
CA PRO A 159 -14.00 25.66 -5.24
C PRO A 159 -14.87 26.53 -6.14
N LEU A 160 -14.40 26.83 -7.34
CA LEU A 160 -15.24 27.34 -8.40
C LEU A 160 -16.50 26.50 -8.32
N PRO A 161 -17.73 27.11 -8.27
CA PRO A 161 -18.94 26.33 -8.36
C PRO A 161 -18.63 25.39 -9.51
N ALA A 162 -18.60 24.09 -9.18
CA ALA A 162 -18.22 23.07 -10.16
C ALA A 162 -18.94 23.49 -11.43
N ALA A 163 -18.20 23.86 -12.47
CA ALA A 163 -18.79 23.92 -13.78
C ALA A 163 -19.58 22.62 -13.80
N GLU A 164 -20.91 22.69 -13.97
CA GLU A 164 -21.71 21.50 -14.13
C GLU A 164 -20.95 20.73 -15.20
N GLU A 165 -20.07 19.81 -14.75
CA GLU A 165 -19.51 18.79 -15.62
C GLU A 165 -20.79 18.16 -16.13
N GLU A 166 -21.06 18.36 -17.42
CA GLU A 166 -22.09 17.59 -18.10
C GLU A 166 -21.84 16.18 -17.60
N PRO A 167 -22.84 15.53 -16.98
CA PRO A 167 -22.62 14.22 -16.38
C PRO A 167 -21.94 13.42 -17.51
N GLU A 168 -20.64 13.09 -17.34
CA GLU A 168 -20.03 12.10 -18.20
C GLU A 168 -21.02 10.98 -18.20
N GLU A 169 -21.62 10.67 -19.36
CA GLU A 169 -22.55 9.57 -19.48
C GLU A 169 -21.80 8.39 -18.91
N GLU A 170 -22.16 8.02 -17.66
CA GLU A 170 -21.52 6.92 -16.96
C GLU A 170 -21.82 5.71 -17.83
N GLU A 171 -20.85 5.29 -18.66
CA GLU A 171 -20.98 4.01 -19.34
C GLU A 171 -21.32 3.00 -18.25
N PRO A 172 -22.44 2.28 -18.35
CA PRO A 172 -22.86 1.39 -17.29
C PRO A 172 -21.74 0.37 -17.08
N PHE A 173 -21.09 0.47 -15.96
CA PHE A 173 -20.12 -0.53 -15.54
C PHE A 173 -20.88 -1.85 -15.38
N ASP A 174 -20.61 -2.81 -16.27
CA ASP A 174 -21.26 -4.11 -16.30
C ASP A 174 -20.69 -4.99 -15.16
N TYR A 175 -21.01 -4.55 -13.92
CA TYR A 175 -20.62 -5.25 -12.71
C TYR A 175 -21.44 -6.53 -12.61
N ARG A 176 -20.77 -7.69 -12.61
CA ARG A 176 -21.46 -8.94 -12.33
C ARG A 176 -22.10 -8.87 -10.95
N PRO A 177 -23.43 -9.00 -10.85
CA PRO A 177 -24.08 -8.92 -9.55
C PRO A 177 -23.55 -10.04 -8.63
N PRO A 178 -23.41 -9.76 -7.33
CA PRO A 178 -23.01 -10.78 -6.37
C PRO A 178 -24.06 -11.92 -6.38
N ARG A 179 -23.59 -13.15 -6.33
CA ARG A 179 -24.47 -14.32 -6.23
C ARG A 179 -25.20 -14.29 -4.91
N THR A 180 -26.43 -14.69 -4.93
CA THR A 180 -27.29 -14.76 -3.75
C THR A 180 -28.00 -16.10 -3.67
N PHE A 181 -28.38 -16.49 -2.45
CA PHE A 181 -29.17 -17.68 -2.21
C PHE A 181 -30.31 -17.40 -1.24
N PRO A 182 -31.43 -18.16 -1.28
CA PRO A 182 -32.55 -17.98 -0.39
C PRO A 182 -32.21 -18.37 1.05
N ILE A 183 -32.81 -17.66 2.00
CA ILE A 183 -32.68 -17.95 3.43
C ILE A 183 -33.89 -18.76 3.87
N GLU A 184 -33.62 -19.87 4.57
CA GLU A 184 -34.64 -20.72 5.18
C GLU A 184 -34.53 -20.71 6.71
N ASN A 185 -35.59 -21.21 7.36
CA ASN A 185 -35.67 -21.35 8.83
C ASN A 185 -35.36 -20.04 9.58
N PHE A 186 -35.83 -18.91 9.05
CA PHE A 186 -35.57 -17.59 9.63
C PHE A 186 -36.34 -17.41 10.95
N GLU A 187 -35.59 -17.08 12.03
CA GLU A 187 -36.12 -16.68 13.33
C GLU A 187 -35.55 -15.31 13.71
N ALA A 188 -36.44 -14.31 13.85
CA ALA A 188 -36.05 -12.94 14.16
C ALA A 188 -35.50 -12.79 15.59
N ILE A 189 -34.32 -12.23 15.71
CA ILE A 189 -33.75 -11.77 16.97
C ILE A 189 -33.67 -10.23 16.96
N ASP A 190 -32.98 -9.66 15.99
CA ASP A 190 -32.70 -8.22 15.89
C ASP A 190 -33.50 -7.51 14.79
N SER A 191 -33.90 -8.22 13.75
CA SER A 191 -34.57 -7.65 12.58
C SER A 191 -36.09 -7.59 12.77
N ALA A 192 -36.70 -6.53 12.23
CA ALA A 192 -38.17 -6.41 12.17
C ALA A 192 -38.77 -7.16 10.96
N SER A 193 -37.98 -7.33 9.89
CA SER A 193 -38.38 -8.01 8.67
C SER A 193 -37.30 -8.96 8.19
N PRO A 194 -37.65 -10.21 7.82
CA PRO A 194 -36.66 -11.19 7.36
C PRO A 194 -36.11 -10.77 5.98
N PRO A 195 -34.78 -10.77 5.82
CA PRO A 195 -34.18 -10.73 4.49
C PRO A 195 -34.52 -12.03 3.73
N LYS A 196 -34.77 -11.93 2.43
CA LYS A 196 -35.13 -13.08 1.62
C LYS A 196 -33.94 -13.82 1.03
N LEU A 197 -32.89 -13.07 0.76
CA LEU A 197 -31.68 -13.55 0.09
C LEU A 197 -30.45 -13.18 0.91
N ALA A 198 -29.46 -14.06 0.92
CA ALA A 198 -28.11 -13.80 1.42
C ALA A 198 -27.14 -13.79 0.26
N THR A 199 -26.14 -12.91 0.33
CA THR A 199 -24.99 -12.86 -0.59
C THR A 199 -23.99 -13.93 -0.18
N TYR A 200 -23.40 -14.64 -1.14
CA TYR A 200 -22.25 -15.52 -0.90
C TYR A 200 -21.11 -14.74 -0.25
N ILE A 201 -20.46 -15.34 0.75
CA ILE A 201 -19.41 -14.63 1.50
C ILE A 201 -18.22 -14.30 0.59
N GLU A 202 -17.85 -15.15 -0.36
CA GLU A 202 -16.79 -14.83 -1.32
C GLU A 202 -17.13 -13.65 -2.22
N ASP A 203 -18.41 -13.43 -2.51
CA ASP A 203 -18.89 -12.31 -3.32
C ASP A 203 -19.15 -11.03 -2.49
N SER A 204 -18.87 -11.04 -1.18
CA SER A 204 -19.12 -9.89 -0.29
C SER A 204 -18.02 -8.81 -0.34
N GLY A 205 -17.03 -8.94 -1.21
CA GLY A 205 -15.85 -8.07 -1.30
C GLY A 205 -16.08 -6.68 -1.90
N PHE A 206 -17.28 -6.07 -1.76
CA PHE A 206 -17.62 -4.76 -2.28
C PHE A 206 -18.25 -3.85 -1.21
N GLN A 207 -18.22 -2.54 -1.44
CA GLN A 207 -18.90 -1.60 -0.57
C GLN A 207 -20.42 -1.68 -0.74
N SER A 208 -21.14 -1.79 0.36
CA SER A 208 -22.62 -1.83 0.36
C SER A 208 -23.18 -1.22 1.64
N ALA A 209 -24.18 -0.36 1.49
CA ALA A 209 -24.96 0.17 2.61
C ALA A 209 -25.89 -0.88 3.23
N SER A 210 -26.15 -2.00 2.52
CA SER A 210 -26.99 -3.11 3.00
C SER A 210 -26.50 -4.42 2.40
N LEU A 211 -25.71 -5.15 3.16
CA LEU A 211 -25.22 -6.49 2.83
C LEU A 211 -25.85 -7.50 3.79
N THR A 212 -26.40 -8.58 3.27
CA THR A 212 -26.88 -9.71 4.06
C THR A 212 -26.04 -10.94 3.74
N VAL A 213 -25.47 -11.56 4.74
CA VAL A 213 -24.75 -12.86 4.65
C VAL A 213 -25.41 -13.88 5.56
N CYS A 214 -25.35 -15.16 5.17
CA CYS A 214 -25.91 -16.26 5.95
C CYS A 214 -24.89 -17.38 6.01
N GLY A 215 -24.66 -17.94 7.21
CA GLY A 215 -23.71 -19.02 7.39
C GLY A 215 -23.65 -19.53 8.83
N VAL A 216 -22.73 -20.40 9.12
CA VAL A 216 -22.52 -21.01 10.42
C VAL A 216 -21.49 -20.21 11.21
N ILE A 217 -21.73 -19.98 12.50
CA ILE A 217 -20.75 -19.37 13.41
C ILE A 217 -19.60 -20.35 13.61
N THR A 218 -18.41 -20.00 13.12
CA THR A 218 -17.18 -20.81 13.30
C THR A 218 -16.30 -20.31 14.44
N SER A 219 -16.49 -19.06 14.88
CA SER A 219 -15.83 -18.51 16.06
C SER A 219 -16.69 -17.43 16.71
N LEU A 220 -16.81 -17.47 18.03
CA LEU A 220 -17.56 -16.52 18.84
C LEU A 220 -16.77 -16.15 20.08
N GLN A 221 -16.40 -14.87 20.23
CA GLN A 221 -15.64 -14.37 21.38
C GLN A 221 -16.28 -13.13 21.98
N GLU A 222 -16.52 -13.14 23.26
CA GLU A 222 -16.87 -11.92 23.99
C GLU A 222 -15.60 -11.08 24.25
N ARG A 223 -15.68 -9.80 23.96
CA ARG A 223 -14.59 -8.84 24.19
C ARG A 223 -15.15 -7.54 24.76
N VAL A 224 -14.26 -6.73 25.34
CA VAL A 224 -14.58 -5.40 25.86
C VAL A 224 -13.67 -4.36 25.16
N THR A 225 -14.26 -3.26 24.72
CA THR A 225 -13.49 -2.16 24.14
C THR A 225 -12.58 -1.55 25.22
N LYS A 226 -11.44 -0.98 24.83
CA LYS A 226 -10.57 -0.26 25.76
C LYS A 226 -11.32 0.93 26.37
N ALA A 227 -11.20 1.11 27.68
CA ALA A 227 -11.64 2.29 28.36
C ALA A 227 -10.89 3.53 27.81
N LYS A 228 -11.59 4.66 27.64
CA LYS A 228 -10.96 5.91 27.29
C LYS A 228 -10.68 6.71 28.56
N ALA A 229 -9.40 7.05 28.76
CA ALA A 229 -8.96 7.97 29.81
C ALA A 229 -8.73 9.37 29.21
N ASP A 230 -8.92 10.41 30.02
CA ASP A 230 -8.54 11.78 29.68
C ASP A 230 -7.02 12.02 29.87
N ALA A 231 -6.58 13.25 29.61
CA ALA A 231 -5.18 13.63 29.75
C ALA A 231 -4.65 13.54 31.21
N SER A 232 -5.54 13.42 32.20
CA SER A 232 -5.21 13.24 33.62
C SER A 232 -5.15 11.77 34.05
N GLY A 233 -5.50 10.83 33.14
CA GLY A 233 -5.56 9.40 33.41
C GLY A 233 -6.89 8.94 34.02
N ALA A 234 -7.88 9.84 34.20
CA ALA A 234 -9.20 9.46 34.69
C ALA A 234 -10.02 8.77 33.58
N VAL A 235 -10.69 7.67 33.90
CA VAL A 235 -11.53 6.95 32.96
C VAL A 235 -12.78 7.77 32.64
N VAL A 236 -12.84 8.32 31.41
CA VAL A 236 -13.97 9.14 30.92
C VAL A 236 -15.07 8.25 30.34
N LYS A 237 -14.73 7.07 29.83
CA LYS A 237 -15.68 6.11 29.25
C LYS A 237 -15.22 4.68 29.55
N GLU A 238 -16.08 3.94 30.24
CA GLU A 238 -15.85 2.51 30.47
C GLU A 238 -15.86 1.71 29.16
N GLY A 239 -15.17 0.58 29.15
CA GLY A 239 -15.18 -0.35 28.04
C GLY A 239 -16.59 -0.92 27.81
N ARG A 240 -17.00 -1.01 26.55
CA ARG A 240 -18.30 -1.56 26.15
C ARG A 240 -18.11 -3.01 25.68
N PRO A 241 -18.91 -3.97 26.19
CA PRO A 241 -18.85 -5.35 25.72
C PRO A 241 -19.33 -5.46 24.27
N TYR A 242 -18.68 -6.32 23.50
CA TYR A 242 -19.04 -6.66 22.14
C TYR A 242 -18.66 -8.10 21.81
N LEU A 243 -19.26 -8.63 20.76
CA LEU A 243 -18.95 -9.96 20.24
C LEU A 243 -18.02 -9.83 19.02
N ARG A 244 -17.01 -10.65 18.95
CA ARG A 244 -16.21 -10.87 17.74
C ARG A 244 -16.66 -12.21 17.15
N LEU A 245 -17.26 -12.16 15.95
CA LEU A 245 -17.79 -13.34 15.27
C LEU A 245 -17.01 -13.62 13.99
N THR A 246 -16.93 -14.90 13.65
CA THR A 246 -16.61 -15.37 12.32
C THR A 246 -17.77 -16.25 11.84
N VAL A 247 -18.36 -15.87 10.72
CA VAL A 247 -19.46 -16.62 10.09
C VAL A 247 -18.93 -17.15 8.75
N ALA A 248 -19.16 -18.43 8.50
CA ALA A 248 -18.73 -19.09 7.26
C ALA A 248 -19.92 -19.71 6.53
N ASP A 249 -19.94 -19.55 5.23
CA ASP A 249 -20.78 -20.33 4.32
C ASP A 249 -19.91 -21.35 3.54
N ALA A 250 -20.48 -21.99 2.54
CA ALA A 250 -19.72 -22.95 1.71
C ALA A 250 -18.69 -22.28 0.77
N THR A 251 -18.64 -20.94 0.68
CA THR A 251 -17.78 -20.19 -0.23
C THR A 251 -16.66 -19.42 0.49
N GLY A 252 -16.84 -19.09 1.76
CA GLY A 252 -15.84 -18.34 2.50
C GLY A 252 -16.20 -18.08 3.95
N ALA A 253 -15.42 -17.23 4.60
CA ALA A 253 -15.63 -16.82 5.99
C ALA A 253 -15.48 -15.31 6.16
N LEU A 254 -16.39 -14.69 6.94
CA LEU A 254 -16.42 -13.27 7.21
C LEU A 254 -16.31 -13.03 8.72
N SER A 255 -15.31 -12.24 9.13
CA SER A 255 -15.09 -11.89 10.54
C SER A 255 -15.45 -10.44 10.80
N PHE A 256 -16.29 -10.19 11.80
CA PHE A 256 -16.75 -8.86 12.16
C PHE A 256 -16.99 -8.70 13.66
N SER A 257 -17.20 -7.46 14.10
CA SER A 257 -17.56 -7.13 15.47
C SER A 257 -19.02 -6.71 15.53
N TYR A 258 -19.73 -7.15 16.58
CA TYR A 258 -21.14 -6.82 16.81
C TYR A 258 -21.36 -6.30 18.22
N PHE A 259 -22.10 -5.22 18.36
CA PHE A 259 -22.49 -4.62 19.64
C PHE A 259 -23.97 -4.94 19.93
N PRO A 260 -24.26 -5.91 20.83
CA PRO A 260 -25.62 -6.30 21.12
C PRO A 260 -26.50 -5.14 21.57
N LYS A 261 -27.74 -5.12 21.10
CA LYS A 261 -28.75 -4.16 21.54
C LYS A 261 -29.34 -4.64 22.87
N LYS A 262 -29.57 -3.73 23.81
CA LYS A 262 -30.12 -4.08 25.15
C LYS A 262 -31.34 -5.00 25.11
N ARG A 263 -32.25 -4.80 24.15
CA ARG A 263 -33.49 -5.58 24.01
C ARG A 263 -33.29 -7.01 23.54
N THR A 264 -32.17 -7.32 22.89
CA THR A 264 -31.90 -8.61 22.24
C THR A 264 -30.65 -9.28 22.79
N GLU A 265 -29.99 -8.65 23.77
CA GLU A 265 -28.69 -9.07 24.31
C GLU A 265 -28.70 -10.50 24.83
N GLU A 266 -29.76 -10.91 25.54
CA GLU A 266 -29.87 -12.28 26.08
C GLU A 266 -29.94 -13.33 24.97
N LYS A 267 -30.73 -13.05 23.91
CA LYS A 267 -30.87 -13.96 22.76
C LYS A 267 -29.58 -14.04 21.94
N ILE A 268 -28.90 -12.91 21.78
CA ILE A 268 -27.62 -12.84 21.07
C ILE A 268 -26.51 -13.56 21.85
N LYS A 269 -26.48 -13.43 23.17
CA LYS A 269 -25.52 -14.17 24.03
C LYS A 269 -25.81 -15.66 24.11
N ALA A 270 -27.00 -16.09 23.77
CA ALA A 270 -27.35 -17.50 23.69
C ALA A 270 -26.88 -18.20 22.41
N LEU A 271 -26.34 -17.44 21.43
CA LEU A 271 -25.74 -17.99 20.21
C LEU A 271 -24.43 -18.70 20.56
N GLN A 272 -24.15 -19.79 19.85
CA GLN A 272 -22.96 -20.62 20.04
C GLN A 272 -22.27 -20.90 18.69
N GLU A 273 -21.02 -21.34 18.75
CA GLU A 273 -20.34 -21.91 17.60
C GLU A 273 -21.13 -23.13 17.09
N GLY A 274 -21.34 -23.19 15.76
CA GLY A 274 -22.21 -24.19 15.11
C GLY A 274 -23.64 -23.69 14.82
N ASP A 275 -24.10 -22.59 15.42
CA ASP A 275 -25.39 -21.99 15.10
C ASP A 275 -25.37 -21.36 13.70
N SER A 276 -26.46 -21.56 12.95
CA SER A 276 -26.69 -20.89 11.67
C SER A 276 -27.32 -19.52 11.87
N VAL A 277 -26.73 -18.49 11.29
CA VAL A 277 -27.15 -17.10 11.48
C VAL A 277 -27.22 -16.34 10.16
N VAL A 278 -28.09 -15.32 10.16
CA VAL A 278 -28.22 -14.31 9.13
C VAL A 278 -27.72 -12.99 9.69
N CYS A 279 -26.72 -12.41 9.06
CA CYS A 279 -26.13 -11.15 9.49
C CYS A 279 -26.40 -10.08 8.44
N THR A 280 -27.11 -9.01 8.82
CA THR A 280 -27.38 -7.86 7.97
C THR A 280 -26.60 -6.66 8.48
N GLY A 281 -25.93 -5.95 7.59
CA GLY A 281 -25.10 -4.82 7.95
C GLY A 281 -24.65 -4.00 6.75
N GLU A 282 -23.65 -3.21 6.98
CA GLU A 282 -22.97 -2.40 5.97
C GLU A 282 -21.52 -2.85 5.81
N ASN A 283 -21.03 -2.76 4.60
CA ASN A 283 -19.66 -3.08 4.26
C ASN A 283 -18.97 -1.82 3.73
N GLU A 284 -18.11 -1.21 4.53
CA GLU A 284 -17.48 0.08 4.26
C GLU A 284 -15.96 0.02 4.36
N LEU A 285 -15.29 0.93 3.68
CA LEU A 285 -13.84 1.08 3.80
C LEU A 285 -13.49 1.80 5.10
N TYR A 286 -12.73 1.13 5.95
CA TYR A 286 -12.14 1.69 7.15
C TYR A 286 -10.62 1.56 7.11
N ASN A 287 -9.91 2.70 7.09
CA ASN A 287 -8.45 2.74 6.92
C ASN A 287 -7.95 1.95 5.67
N GLY A 288 -8.65 2.10 4.54
CA GLY A 288 -8.31 1.43 3.28
C GLY A 288 -8.60 -0.08 3.25
N LYS A 289 -9.26 -0.63 4.29
CA LYS A 289 -9.69 -2.03 4.34
C LYS A 289 -11.20 -2.13 4.44
N LEU A 290 -11.76 -3.04 3.66
CA LEU A 290 -13.18 -3.33 3.73
C LEU A 290 -13.52 -3.94 5.10
N SER A 291 -14.52 -3.40 5.76
CA SER A 291 -14.96 -3.81 7.10
C SER A 291 -16.47 -3.96 7.14
N PHE A 292 -16.92 -5.17 7.42
CA PHE A 292 -18.34 -5.43 7.63
C PHE A 292 -18.74 -5.04 9.05
N THR A 293 -19.76 -4.19 9.16
CA THR A 293 -20.37 -3.77 10.42
C THR A 293 -21.79 -4.32 10.48
N ALA A 294 -22.01 -5.37 11.26
CA ALA A 294 -23.33 -5.94 11.42
C ALA A 294 -24.28 -4.99 12.18
N ARG A 295 -25.46 -4.79 11.63
CA ARG A 295 -26.57 -4.02 12.24
C ARG A 295 -27.59 -4.92 12.92
N ALA A 296 -27.72 -6.16 12.43
CA ALA A 296 -28.62 -7.17 12.98
C ALA A 296 -28.00 -8.57 12.81
N ILE A 297 -28.28 -9.43 13.79
CA ILE A 297 -28.00 -10.86 13.75
C ILE A 297 -29.29 -11.59 14.09
N ASP A 298 -29.70 -12.51 13.23
CA ASP A 298 -30.90 -13.32 13.36
C ASP A 298 -30.53 -14.80 13.14
N ARG A 299 -31.40 -15.75 13.50
CA ARG A 299 -31.23 -17.16 13.14
C ARG A 299 -31.76 -17.39 11.72
N GLY A 300 -31.10 -18.28 11.00
CA GLY A 300 -31.49 -18.68 9.65
C GLY A 300 -30.39 -19.45 8.97
N ALA A 301 -30.72 -20.23 7.98
CA ALA A 301 -29.78 -21.15 7.30
C ALA A 301 -29.96 -21.08 5.78
N ALA A 302 -28.94 -21.56 5.07
CA ALA A 302 -29.08 -21.93 3.67
C ALA A 302 -30.04 -23.13 3.53
N PRO A 303 -30.68 -23.32 2.36
CA PRO A 303 -31.53 -24.48 2.10
C PRO A 303 -30.81 -25.81 2.40
N GLU A 304 -31.57 -26.81 2.82
CA GLU A 304 -31.00 -28.15 3.09
C GLU A 304 -30.42 -28.74 1.80
N GLY A 305 -29.20 -29.24 1.86
CA GLY A 305 -28.49 -29.76 0.70
C GLY A 305 -28.00 -28.67 -0.30
N PHE A 306 -28.00 -27.41 0.13
CA PHE A 306 -27.53 -26.30 -0.70
C PHE A 306 -26.08 -26.51 -1.17
N VAL A 307 -25.92 -26.50 -2.49
CA VAL A 307 -24.60 -26.53 -3.15
C VAL A 307 -24.39 -25.19 -3.83
N PRO A 308 -23.33 -24.45 -3.50
CA PRO A 308 -23.06 -23.17 -4.14
C PRO A 308 -22.93 -23.30 -5.65
N GLU A 309 -23.58 -22.41 -6.38
CA GLU A 309 -23.29 -22.27 -7.81
C GLU A 309 -21.84 -21.86 -7.99
N LYS A 310 -21.06 -22.71 -8.66
CA LYS A 310 -19.75 -22.29 -9.12
C LYS A 310 -19.91 -21.34 -10.30
N ARG A 311 -19.22 -20.22 -10.26
CA ARG A 311 -19.06 -19.41 -11.48
C ARG A 311 -18.31 -20.26 -12.49
N GLU A 312 -18.94 -20.51 -13.64
CA GLU A 312 -18.23 -21.15 -14.74
C GLU A 312 -17.18 -20.15 -15.25
N SER A 313 -15.92 -20.54 -15.17
CA SER A 313 -14.83 -19.82 -15.79
C SER A 313 -14.59 -20.36 -17.18
N LYS A 314 -14.27 -19.47 -18.12
CA LYS A 314 -13.87 -19.92 -19.46
C LYS A 314 -12.45 -20.52 -19.42
N PRO A 315 -12.14 -21.45 -20.31
CA PRO A 315 -10.81 -22.04 -20.37
C PRO A 315 -9.77 -20.96 -20.72
N LEU A 316 -8.56 -21.12 -20.17
CA LEU A 316 -7.43 -20.25 -20.51
C LEU A 316 -7.16 -20.29 -22.01
N PRO A 317 -6.69 -19.18 -22.62
CA PRO A 317 -6.34 -19.14 -24.04
C PRO A 317 -5.32 -20.23 -24.40
N ALA A 318 -5.55 -20.97 -25.48
CA ALA A 318 -4.60 -21.98 -25.94
C ALA A 318 -3.24 -21.37 -26.32
N HIS A 319 -3.25 -20.14 -26.84
CA HIS A 319 -2.08 -19.38 -27.24
C HIS A 319 -2.17 -17.94 -26.72
N TYR A 320 -1.02 -17.30 -26.51
CA TYR A 320 -0.97 -15.86 -26.26
C TYR A 320 -1.49 -15.09 -27.48
N THR A 321 -2.27 -14.04 -27.26
CA THR A 321 -2.95 -13.29 -28.32
C THR A 321 -2.45 -11.87 -28.48
N ARG A 322 -2.16 -11.19 -27.39
CA ARG A 322 -1.74 -9.78 -27.36
C ARG A 322 -0.35 -9.60 -26.78
N VAL A 323 -0.07 -10.28 -25.68
CA VAL A 323 1.19 -10.14 -24.96
C VAL A 323 1.91 -11.48 -24.89
N PHE A 324 3.09 -11.52 -25.49
CA PHE A 324 3.91 -12.72 -25.57
C PHE A 324 5.04 -12.64 -24.54
N PRO A 325 5.16 -13.62 -23.62
CA PRO A 325 6.27 -13.62 -22.68
C PRO A 325 7.63 -13.68 -23.39
N GLU A 326 8.55 -12.86 -22.90
CA GLU A 326 9.93 -12.84 -23.35
C GLU A 326 10.78 -13.78 -22.52
N LYS A 327 11.60 -14.62 -23.17
CA LYS A 327 12.59 -15.42 -22.45
C LYS A 327 13.77 -14.55 -22.02
N LEU A 328 14.05 -14.56 -20.73
CA LEU A 328 15.23 -13.90 -20.17
C LEU A 328 16.39 -14.91 -20.15
N THR A 329 17.39 -14.65 -20.98
CA THR A 329 18.66 -15.38 -20.96
C THR A 329 19.68 -14.50 -20.25
N ASP A 330 20.01 -14.86 -19.01
CA ASP A 330 21.05 -14.15 -18.28
C ASP A 330 22.43 -14.62 -18.80
N TYR A 331 22.99 -13.86 -19.75
CA TYR A 331 24.33 -14.11 -20.28
C TYR A 331 25.46 -13.88 -19.26
N ASN A 332 25.15 -13.27 -18.10
CA ASN A 332 26.14 -12.97 -17.05
C ASN A 332 26.28 -14.09 -16.00
N GLN A 333 25.46 -15.14 -16.04
CA GLN A 333 25.54 -16.28 -15.11
C GLN A 333 26.42 -17.43 -15.61
N LEU A 334 27.46 -17.17 -16.38
CA LEU A 334 28.55 -18.14 -16.60
C LEU A 334 29.47 -18.21 -15.37
N ASN A 335 28.91 -18.34 -14.17
CA ASN A 335 29.66 -18.79 -13.02
C ASN A 335 29.79 -20.32 -13.08
N LEU A 336 30.82 -20.76 -13.78
CA LEU A 336 31.19 -22.17 -13.98
C LEU A 336 31.56 -22.93 -12.69
N PHE A 337 31.66 -22.25 -11.52
CA PHE A 337 32.37 -22.80 -10.36
C PHE A 337 31.62 -22.81 -9.02
N VAL A 338 30.48 -22.18 -8.87
CA VAL A 338 29.69 -22.28 -7.60
C VAL A 338 28.20 -22.29 -7.95
N LYS A 339 27.60 -23.48 -8.09
CA LYS A 339 26.14 -23.59 -7.93
C LYS A 339 25.86 -23.63 -6.45
N ASP A 340 25.37 -22.52 -5.90
CA ASP A 340 24.70 -22.56 -4.60
C ASP A 340 23.60 -23.60 -4.68
N VAL A 341 23.59 -24.53 -3.72
CA VAL A 341 22.50 -25.51 -3.64
C VAL A 341 21.24 -24.77 -3.20
N LEU A 342 20.38 -24.46 -4.17
CA LEU A 342 19.14 -23.76 -3.90
C LEU A 342 18.20 -24.66 -3.09
N PRO A 343 17.42 -24.09 -2.16
CA PRO A 343 16.40 -24.83 -1.42
C PRO A 343 15.36 -25.43 -2.36
N SER A 344 14.87 -26.64 -2.05
CA SER A 344 13.78 -27.30 -2.79
C SER A 344 12.52 -26.41 -2.89
N ALA A 345 12.30 -25.57 -1.91
CA ALA A 345 11.25 -24.55 -1.93
C ALA A 345 11.30 -23.65 -3.19
N LEU A 346 12.48 -23.38 -3.74
CA LEU A 346 12.65 -22.61 -4.97
C LEU A 346 12.75 -23.48 -6.23
N THR A 347 13.34 -24.68 -6.12
CA THR A 347 13.60 -25.53 -7.29
C THR A 347 12.39 -26.36 -7.72
N ASP A 348 11.54 -26.74 -6.76
CA ASP A 348 10.41 -27.64 -6.99
C ASP A 348 9.10 -26.88 -7.28
N ASN A 349 9.14 -25.55 -7.26
CA ASN A 349 7.98 -24.69 -7.47
C ASN A 349 8.24 -23.68 -8.58
N VAL A 350 7.14 -23.22 -9.20
CA VAL A 350 7.15 -22.15 -10.19
C VAL A 350 6.43 -20.94 -9.59
N PHE A 351 7.04 -19.78 -9.71
CA PHE A 351 6.49 -18.54 -9.18
C PHE A 351 6.35 -17.51 -10.29
N VAL A 352 5.28 -16.75 -10.25
CA VAL A 352 5.14 -15.49 -10.98
C VAL A 352 5.23 -14.37 -9.96
N VAL A 353 6.26 -13.54 -10.10
CA VAL A 353 6.44 -12.34 -9.29
C VAL A 353 5.91 -11.18 -10.09
N LEU A 354 5.00 -10.41 -9.53
CA LEU A 354 4.28 -9.36 -10.24
C LEU A 354 4.28 -8.04 -9.47
N ASP A 355 4.05 -6.99 -10.22
CA ASP A 355 3.77 -5.64 -9.79
C ASP A 355 2.90 -4.97 -10.84
N ILE A 356 2.03 -4.02 -10.46
CA ILE A 356 1.19 -3.27 -11.40
C ILE A 356 1.26 -1.78 -11.10
N GLU A 357 1.09 -0.97 -12.16
CA GLU A 357 0.79 0.45 -12.02
C GLU A 357 -0.70 0.70 -12.26
N THR A 358 -1.27 1.67 -11.57
CA THR A 358 -2.72 1.93 -11.56
C THR A 358 -3.04 3.41 -11.60
N THR A 359 -4.28 3.76 -11.96
CA THR A 359 -4.77 5.15 -11.94
C THR A 359 -5.03 5.69 -10.52
N GLY A 360 -4.85 4.87 -9.48
CA GLY A 360 -5.04 5.26 -8.09
C GLY A 360 -5.04 4.05 -7.14
N LEU A 361 -5.36 4.26 -5.88
CA LEU A 361 -5.23 3.27 -4.81
C LEU A 361 -6.52 2.49 -4.50
N ASN A 362 -7.63 2.81 -5.17
CA ASN A 362 -8.91 2.15 -4.92
C ASN A 362 -8.94 0.77 -5.60
N ASN A 363 -8.58 -0.25 -4.86
CA ASN A 363 -8.60 -1.66 -5.27
C ASN A 363 -9.85 -2.42 -4.79
N THR A 364 -10.89 -1.71 -4.40
CA THR A 364 -12.15 -2.31 -3.95
C THR A 364 -13.28 -1.67 -4.73
N PRO A 365 -14.13 -2.45 -5.42
CA PRO A 365 -15.23 -1.90 -6.20
C PRO A 365 -16.19 -1.08 -5.34
N VAL A 366 -16.36 0.20 -5.68
CA VAL A 366 -17.35 1.10 -5.08
C VAL A 366 -18.38 1.41 -6.14
N LYS A 367 -19.62 0.99 -5.94
CA LYS A 367 -20.70 1.07 -6.98
C LYS A 367 -20.22 0.54 -8.34
N GLY A 368 -19.42 -0.54 -8.32
CA GLY A 368 -18.83 -1.09 -9.52
C GLY A 368 -17.60 -0.37 -10.08
N LYS A 369 -17.18 0.75 -9.50
CA LYS A 369 -16.02 1.51 -9.95
C LYS A 369 -14.80 1.19 -9.09
N MET A 370 -13.70 0.90 -9.75
CA MET A 370 -12.38 0.67 -9.17
C MET A 370 -11.35 1.46 -9.99
N ASP A 371 -10.19 1.77 -9.43
CA ASP A 371 -9.13 2.32 -10.26
C ASP A 371 -8.70 1.33 -11.33
N ALA A 372 -8.08 1.81 -12.41
CA ALA A 372 -7.72 0.98 -13.54
C ALA A 372 -6.23 0.65 -13.55
N ILE A 373 -5.87 -0.51 -14.10
CA ILE A 373 -4.49 -0.90 -14.34
C ILE A 373 -3.96 -0.10 -15.54
N THR A 374 -2.74 0.42 -15.43
CA THR A 374 -2.01 1.15 -16.50
C THR A 374 -0.76 0.40 -16.99
N GLU A 375 -0.16 -0.45 -16.17
CA GLU A 375 0.94 -1.33 -16.54
C GLU A 375 0.86 -2.64 -15.74
N ILE A 376 1.17 -3.76 -16.41
CA ILE A 376 1.41 -5.05 -15.76
C ILE A 376 2.87 -5.42 -16.00
N GLY A 377 3.61 -5.68 -14.92
CA GLY A 377 4.96 -6.20 -14.95
C GLY A 377 5.04 -7.52 -14.18
N ALA A 378 5.57 -8.56 -14.80
CA ALA A 378 5.76 -9.83 -14.12
C ALA A 378 6.98 -10.58 -14.62
N VAL A 379 7.58 -11.38 -13.76
CA VAL A 379 8.65 -12.32 -14.11
C VAL A 379 8.33 -13.71 -13.56
N LYS A 380 8.74 -14.73 -14.30
CA LYS A 380 8.54 -16.13 -13.90
C LYS A 380 9.85 -16.73 -13.40
N ILE A 381 9.80 -17.29 -12.19
CA ILE A 381 10.92 -18.01 -11.57
C ILE A 381 10.68 -19.52 -11.78
N VAL A 382 11.64 -20.17 -12.41
CA VAL A 382 11.64 -21.63 -12.65
C VAL A 382 12.98 -22.19 -12.20
N GLY A 383 12.95 -23.19 -11.33
CA GLY A 383 14.19 -23.78 -10.78
C GLY A 383 15.02 -22.80 -9.95
N GLY A 384 14.38 -21.78 -9.36
CA GLY A 384 15.04 -20.73 -8.57
C GLY A 384 15.70 -19.62 -9.39
N GLU A 385 15.49 -19.58 -10.71
CA GLU A 385 16.05 -18.56 -11.60
C GLU A 385 14.93 -17.85 -12.36
N VAL A 386 15.09 -16.55 -12.61
CA VAL A 386 14.17 -15.76 -13.43
C VAL A 386 14.35 -16.16 -14.89
N ARG A 387 13.31 -16.68 -15.52
CA ARG A 387 13.37 -17.26 -16.87
C ARG A 387 12.55 -16.53 -17.91
N GLU A 388 11.45 -15.93 -17.53
CA GLU A 388 10.52 -15.28 -18.45
C GLU A 388 10.04 -13.95 -17.87
N LYS A 389 9.68 -13.06 -18.76
CA LYS A 389 9.14 -11.73 -18.47
C LYS A 389 7.82 -11.55 -19.21
N PHE A 390 6.83 -11.02 -18.52
CA PHE A 390 5.58 -10.54 -19.10
C PHE A 390 5.46 -9.06 -18.74
N THR A 391 5.33 -8.18 -19.73
CA THR A 391 5.16 -6.74 -19.49
C THR A 391 4.30 -6.12 -20.56
N THR A 392 3.41 -5.23 -20.17
CA THR A 392 2.56 -4.47 -21.07
C THR A 392 2.02 -3.22 -20.41
N LEU A 393 1.93 -2.14 -21.16
CA LEU A 393 1.05 -1.02 -20.83
C LEU A 393 -0.40 -1.44 -21.09
N VAL A 394 -1.34 -0.85 -20.36
CA VAL A 394 -2.77 -1.11 -20.44
C VAL A 394 -3.51 0.22 -20.55
N ASP A 395 -4.37 0.37 -21.54
CA ASP A 395 -5.23 1.54 -21.66
C ASP A 395 -6.31 1.54 -20.56
N PRO A 396 -6.26 2.49 -19.59
CA PRO A 396 -7.24 2.55 -18.50
C PRO A 396 -8.58 3.15 -18.94
N GLN A 397 -8.72 3.54 -20.21
CA GLN A 397 -9.88 4.19 -20.80
C GLN A 397 -10.31 5.49 -20.09
N ARG A 398 -9.37 6.13 -19.44
CA ARG A 398 -9.54 7.42 -18.74
C ARG A 398 -8.21 8.17 -18.72
N LYS A 399 -8.27 9.48 -18.59
CA LYS A 399 -7.08 10.29 -18.43
C LYS A 399 -6.41 10.04 -17.09
N LEU A 400 -5.09 10.09 -17.09
CA LEU A 400 -4.31 10.04 -15.86
C LEU A 400 -4.30 11.42 -15.19
N SER A 401 -4.36 11.43 -13.85
CA SER A 401 -4.11 12.66 -13.10
C SER A 401 -2.61 13.00 -13.14
N ASP A 402 -2.28 14.28 -13.04
CA ASP A 402 -0.89 14.75 -12.98
C ASP A 402 -0.10 14.06 -11.86
N GLU A 403 -0.76 13.70 -10.76
CA GLU A 403 -0.18 13.00 -9.62
C GLU A 403 0.24 11.57 -9.98
N ILE A 404 -0.60 10.85 -10.73
CA ILE A 404 -0.29 9.49 -11.19
C ILE A 404 0.83 9.53 -12.22
N VAL A 405 0.79 10.46 -13.18
CA VAL A 405 1.88 10.67 -14.14
C VAL A 405 3.20 10.95 -13.43
N ALA A 406 3.19 11.83 -12.44
CA ALA A 406 4.39 12.15 -11.65
C ALA A 406 4.89 10.96 -10.80
N LEU A 407 3.98 10.09 -10.34
CA LEU A 407 4.31 8.92 -9.50
C LEU A 407 4.89 7.78 -10.34
N THR A 408 4.21 7.43 -11.44
CA THR A 408 4.53 6.23 -12.24
C THR A 408 5.43 6.52 -13.45
N GLY A 409 5.50 7.79 -13.85
CA GLY A 409 6.17 8.19 -15.10
C GLY A 409 5.42 7.76 -16.37
N ILE A 410 4.22 7.15 -16.22
CA ILE A 410 3.38 6.77 -17.37
C ILE A 410 2.54 7.96 -17.76
N THR A 411 2.53 8.32 -19.04
CA THR A 411 1.74 9.44 -19.58
C THR A 411 0.62 8.93 -20.48
N ASP A 412 -0.40 9.77 -20.71
CA ASP A 412 -1.49 9.43 -21.62
C ASP A 412 -0.99 9.11 -23.03
N GLU A 413 0.09 9.78 -23.49
CA GLU A 413 0.70 9.51 -24.79
C GLU A 413 1.32 8.10 -24.85
N MET A 414 1.90 7.61 -23.74
CA MET A 414 2.45 6.25 -23.66
C MET A 414 1.35 5.19 -23.71
N LEU A 415 0.17 5.51 -23.20
CA LEU A 415 -0.99 4.62 -23.19
C LEU A 415 -1.76 4.64 -24.52
N GLN A 416 -1.49 5.60 -25.39
CA GLN A 416 -2.16 5.71 -26.68
C GLN A 416 -1.85 4.48 -27.55
N GLY A 417 -2.88 3.67 -27.84
CA GLY A 417 -2.76 2.43 -28.60
C GLY A 417 -2.35 1.20 -27.78
N ALA A 418 -2.20 1.36 -26.47
CA ALA A 418 -2.05 0.21 -25.57
C ALA A 418 -3.33 -0.65 -25.60
N PRO A 419 -3.24 -1.96 -25.37
CA PRO A 419 -4.40 -2.82 -25.29
C PRO A 419 -5.22 -2.52 -24.03
N LYS A 420 -6.53 -2.77 -24.08
CA LYS A 420 -7.39 -2.72 -22.91
C LYS A 420 -7.16 -3.95 -22.01
N ILE A 421 -7.54 -3.84 -20.75
CA ILE A 421 -7.33 -4.93 -19.78
C ILE A 421 -8.02 -6.24 -20.21
N GLU A 422 -9.20 -6.18 -20.83
CA GLU A 422 -9.94 -7.34 -21.31
C GLU A 422 -9.20 -8.10 -22.42
N GLU A 423 -8.35 -7.40 -23.18
CA GLU A 423 -7.53 -8.00 -24.25
C GLU A 423 -6.25 -8.67 -23.69
N VAL A 424 -5.82 -8.30 -22.49
CA VAL A 424 -4.54 -8.72 -21.88
C VAL A 424 -4.73 -9.75 -20.80
N ILE A 425 -5.82 -9.64 -20.03
CA ILE A 425 -5.98 -10.41 -18.80
C ILE A 425 -6.00 -11.93 -19.03
N GLY A 426 -6.52 -12.38 -20.19
CA GLY A 426 -6.50 -13.79 -20.57
C GLY A 426 -5.07 -14.31 -20.78
N ASP A 427 -4.22 -13.53 -21.46
CA ASP A 427 -2.81 -13.87 -21.65
C ASP A 427 -2.05 -13.87 -20.31
N PHE A 428 -2.39 -12.94 -19.41
CA PHE A 428 -1.80 -12.89 -18.08
C PHE A 428 -2.22 -14.07 -17.21
N CYS A 429 -3.51 -14.44 -17.21
CA CYS A 429 -3.98 -15.66 -16.52
C CYS A 429 -3.25 -16.91 -17.03
N LYS A 430 -3.07 -17.03 -18.36
CA LYS A 430 -2.27 -18.10 -18.96
C LYS A 430 -0.81 -18.07 -18.49
N PHE A 431 -0.20 -16.88 -18.37
CA PHE A 431 1.17 -16.75 -17.87
C PHE A 431 1.29 -17.23 -16.42
N CYS A 432 0.26 -17.02 -15.61
CA CYS A 432 0.22 -17.41 -14.19
C CYS A 432 -0.23 -18.87 -13.95
N ASP A 433 -0.68 -19.59 -14.98
CA ASP A 433 -1.25 -20.92 -14.84
C ASP A 433 -0.29 -21.89 -14.13
N GLY A 434 -0.81 -22.56 -13.09
CA GLY A 434 -0.04 -23.49 -12.27
C GLY A 434 1.07 -22.87 -11.41
N CYS A 435 1.14 -21.54 -11.28
CA CYS A 435 2.18 -20.85 -10.54
C CYS A 435 1.68 -20.33 -9.18
N PHE A 436 2.59 -20.17 -8.23
CA PHE A 436 2.38 -19.34 -7.06
C PHE A 436 2.60 -17.88 -7.43
N ILE A 437 1.80 -16.98 -6.86
CA ILE A 437 1.94 -15.53 -7.07
C ILE A 437 2.77 -14.93 -5.94
N VAL A 438 3.71 -14.09 -6.31
CA VAL A 438 4.56 -13.34 -5.38
C VAL A 438 4.48 -11.86 -5.70
N GLY A 439 4.47 -11.01 -4.68
CA GLY A 439 4.54 -9.56 -4.84
C GLY A 439 5.10 -8.89 -3.59
N HIS A 440 5.25 -7.60 -3.65
CA HIS A 440 5.62 -6.78 -2.49
C HIS A 440 4.40 -5.99 -2.02
N ASN A 441 3.76 -6.40 -0.91
CA ASN A 441 2.39 -6.06 -0.54
C ASN A 441 1.37 -6.62 -1.55
N VAL A 442 1.57 -7.86 -1.92
CA VAL A 442 0.91 -8.57 -3.04
C VAL A 442 -0.61 -8.47 -3.06
N GLN A 443 -1.26 -8.27 -1.92
CA GLN A 443 -2.73 -8.19 -1.84
C GLN A 443 -3.30 -6.96 -2.56
N PHE A 444 -2.50 -5.91 -2.72
CA PHE A 444 -2.91 -4.74 -3.49
C PHE A 444 -3.07 -5.11 -4.97
N ASP A 445 -2.02 -5.65 -5.58
CA ASP A 445 -1.97 -6.02 -7.00
C ASP A 445 -2.91 -7.17 -7.32
N TYR A 446 -2.90 -8.19 -6.45
CA TYR A 446 -3.70 -9.38 -6.62
C TYR A 446 -5.20 -9.09 -6.72
N LYS A 447 -5.72 -8.12 -5.93
CA LYS A 447 -7.13 -7.73 -5.98
C LYS A 447 -7.52 -7.13 -7.32
N PHE A 448 -6.68 -6.27 -7.91
CA PHE A 448 -6.92 -5.72 -9.23
C PHE A 448 -6.97 -6.82 -10.29
N LEU A 449 -5.96 -7.68 -10.31
CA LEU A 449 -5.84 -8.75 -11.29
C LEU A 449 -6.97 -9.79 -11.15
N HIS A 450 -7.29 -10.18 -9.92
CA HIS A 450 -8.40 -11.08 -9.63
C HIS A 450 -9.74 -10.49 -10.11
N PHE A 451 -9.99 -9.20 -9.80
CA PHE A 451 -11.19 -8.52 -10.24
C PHE A 451 -11.34 -8.52 -11.77
N TYR A 452 -10.31 -8.08 -12.50
CA TYR A 452 -10.38 -8.03 -13.96
C TYR A 452 -10.41 -9.41 -14.62
N ALA A 453 -9.74 -10.40 -14.05
CA ALA A 453 -9.84 -11.78 -14.50
C ALA A 453 -11.28 -12.30 -14.34
N GLU A 454 -11.89 -12.06 -13.18
CA GLU A 454 -13.26 -12.47 -12.90
C GLU A 454 -14.28 -11.75 -13.81
N GLN A 455 -14.11 -10.45 -14.05
CA GLN A 455 -14.94 -9.69 -15.02
C GLN A 455 -14.81 -10.27 -16.43
N SER A 456 -13.63 -10.77 -16.79
CA SER A 456 -13.35 -11.41 -18.07
C SER A 456 -13.63 -12.91 -18.08
N GLU A 457 -14.30 -13.45 -17.05
CA GLU A 457 -14.70 -14.87 -16.89
C GLU A 457 -13.54 -15.87 -16.72
N TYR A 458 -12.35 -15.42 -16.39
CA TYR A 458 -11.23 -16.31 -16.05
C TYR A 458 -11.18 -16.61 -14.55
N ASP A 459 -10.77 -17.82 -14.19
CA ASP A 459 -10.38 -18.16 -12.83
C ASP A 459 -8.93 -17.65 -12.60
N PHE A 460 -8.78 -16.80 -11.58
CA PHE A 460 -7.47 -16.30 -11.13
C PHE A 460 -7.33 -16.55 -9.63
N THR A 461 -7.44 -17.82 -9.24
CA THR A 461 -7.31 -18.25 -7.85
C THR A 461 -5.95 -18.86 -7.61
N HIS A 462 -5.05 -18.12 -6.98
CA HIS A 462 -3.67 -18.52 -6.73
C HIS A 462 -3.28 -18.38 -5.26
N LYS A 463 -2.42 -19.23 -4.79
CA LYS A 463 -1.73 -19.04 -3.52
C LYS A 463 -0.71 -17.91 -3.66
N THR A 464 -0.74 -16.96 -2.72
CA THR A 464 0.10 -15.77 -2.77
C THR A 464 1.19 -15.79 -1.69
N TYR A 465 2.34 -15.20 -1.99
CA TYR A 465 3.44 -14.95 -1.05
C TYR A 465 3.81 -13.47 -1.08
N ASP A 466 3.87 -12.85 0.09
CA ASP A 466 4.19 -11.43 0.24
C ASP A 466 5.60 -11.23 0.78
N THR A 467 6.48 -10.65 -0.04
CA THR A 467 7.89 -10.40 0.34
C THR A 467 8.03 -9.46 1.52
N MET A 468 7.11 -8.47 1.68
CA MET A 468 7.10 -7.58 2.83
C MET A 468 6.82 -8.36 4.12
N SER A 469 5.80 -9.21 4.12
CA SER A 469 5.45 -10.04 5.27
C SER A 469 6.53 -11.06 5.61
N ILE A 470 7.16 -11.67 4.59
CA ILE A 470 8.28 -12.60 4.79
C ILE A 470 9.46 -11.87 5.44
N ALA A 471 9.83 -10.70 4.92
CA ALA A 471 10.93 -9.90 5.44
C ALA A 471 10.67 -9.41 6.88
N GLN A 472 9.44 -9.01 7.21
CA GLN A 472 9.04 -8.63 8.57
C GLN A 472 9.23 -9.77 9.58
N GLY A 473 9.03 -11.01 9.15
CA GLY A 473 9.24 -12.19 10.00
C GLY A 473 10.70 -12.62 10.15
N MET A 474 11.63 -12.05 9.37
CA MET A 474 13.02 -12.50 9.32
C MET A 474 14.04 -11.41 9.60
N LEU A 475 13.77 -10.15 9.30
CA LEU A 475 14.71 -9.04 9.33
C LEU A 475 14.26 -7.98 10.35
N PHE A 476 15.23 -7.21 10.87
CA PHE A 476 14.99 -6.08 11.76
C PHE A 476 15.39 -4.78 11.04
N LEU A 477 14.47 -4.20 10.28
CA LEU A 477 14.70 -2.99 9.48
C LEU A 477 13.83 -1.83 9.97
N SER A 478 14.21 -0.59 9.64
CA SER A 478 13.44 0.62 9.98
C SER A 478 12.08 0.68 9.29
N ASN A 479 12.00 0.10 8.10
CA ASN A 479 10.78 -0.14 7.32
C ASN A 479 11.04 -1.29 6.34
N TYR A 480 9.98 -1.76 5.70
CA TYR A 480 10.04 -2.91 4.79
C TYR A 480 9.56 -2.53 3.38
N LYS A 481 9.81 -1.31 2.93
CA LYS A 481 9.55 -0.88 1.57
C LYS A 481 10.49 -1.59 0.59
N LEU A 482 10.07 -1.71 -0.66
CA LEU A 482 10.83 -2.42 -1.69
C LEU A 482 12.28 -1.89 -1.83
N ASN A 483 12.45 -0.56 -1.85
CA ASN A 483 13.77 0.06 -1.89
C ASN A 483 14.64 -0.28 -0.66
N THR A 484 14.07 -0.33 0.54
CA THR A 484 14.81 -0.66 1.75
C THR A 484 15.29 -2.11 1.72
N LEU A 485 14.48 -3.02 1.20
CA LEU A 485 14.88 -4.42 1.02
C LEU A 485 15.90 -4.59 -0.11
N ALA A 486 15.75 -3.85 -1.21
CA ALA A 486 16.72 -3.84 -2.30
C ALA A 486 18.10 -3.35 -1.82
N ASP A 487 18.14 -2.26 -1.06
CA ASP A 487 19.36 -1.73 -0.45
C ASP A 487 20.01 -2.75 0.51
N TYR A 488 19.18 -3.43 1.32
CA TYR A 488 19.65 -4.45 2.27
C TYR A 488 20.35 -5.63 1.54
N TYR A 489 19.78 -6.06 0.40
CA TYR A 489 20.33 -7.14 -0.41
C TYR A 489 21.30 -6.67 -1.50
N HIS A 490 21.64 -5.37 -1.54
CA HIS A 490 22.51 -4.76 -2.56
C HIS A 490 22.02 -4.96 -3.99
N ILE A 491 20.71 -4.93 -4.18
CA ILE A 491 20.05 -5.04 -5.48
C ILE A 491 19.85 -3.62 -6.01
N SER A 492 20.52 -3.28 -7.12
CA SER A 492 20.29 -2.03 -7.83
C SER A 492 19.03 -2.15 -8.69
N PHE A 493 18.14 -1.16 -8.67
CA PHE A 493 16.97 -1.12 -9.49
C PHE A 493 16.54 0.32 -9.82
N ASN A 494 15.78 0.47 -10.90
CA ASN A 494 15.16 1.73 -11.28
C ASN A 494 13.69 1.67 -10.89
N HIS A 495 13.24 2.63 -10.09
CA HIS A 495 11.84 2.74 -9.67
C HIS A 495 10.91 3.15 -10.81
N HIS A 496 9.64 2.79 -10.65
CA HIS A 496 8.48 3.29 -11.40
C HIS A 496 8.26 2.66 -12.79
N ARG A 497 8.59 1.39 -12.91
CA ARG A 497 8.12 0.53 -14.00
C ARG A 497 7.79 -0.81 -13.40
N ALA A 498 6.55 -1.26 -13.58
CA ALA A 498 6.04 -2.49 -12.96
C ALA A 498 6.97 -3.70 -13.20
N TRP A 499 7.59 -3.80 -14.38
CA TRP A 499 8.53 -4.88 -14.67
C TRP A 499 9.83 -4.82 -13.82
N ASP A 500 10.39 -3.62 -13.60
CA ASP A 500 11.63 -3.47 -12.81
C ASP A 500 11.36 -3.74 -11.32
N ASP A 501 10.20 -3.33 -10.81
CA ASP A 501 9.75 -3.60 -9.44
C ASP A 501 9.45 -5.09 -9.25
N ALA A 502 8.80 -5.76 -10.21
CA ALA A 502 8.61 -7.21 -10.21
C ALA A 502 9.94 -7.99 -10.23
N LEU A 503 10.91 -7.58 -11.06
CA LEU A 503 12.23 -8.21 -11.13
C LEU A 503 13.00 -8.02 -9.82
N THR A 504 12.94 -6.83 -9.23
CA THR A 504 13.57 -6.53 -7.94
C THR A 504 12.95 -7.34 -6.83
N THR A 505 11.61 -7.42 -6.80
CA THR A 505 10.85 -8.26 -5.87
C THR A 505 11.22 -9.74 -6.02
N ALA A 506 11.42 -10.23 -7.26
CA ALA A 506 11.85 -11.60 -7.54
C ALA A 506 13.24 -11.91 -6.95
N LYS A 507 14.20 -11.00 -7.13
CA LYS A 507 15.55 -11.14 -6.55
C LYS A 507 15.50 -11.16 -5.02
N ILE A 508 14.72 -10.25 -4.41
CA ILE A 508 14.51 -10.21 -2.96
C ILE A 508 13.85 -11.50 -2.47
N PHE A 509 12.80 -11.98 -3.16
CA PHE A 509 12.12 -13.23 -2.82
C PHE A 509 13.09 -14.42 -2.82
N ILE A 510 13.92 -14.55 -3.85
CA ILE A 510 14.93 -15.61 -3.95
C ILE A 510 15.88 -15.55 -2.74
N GLU A 511 16.39 -14.38 -2.37
CA GLU A 511 17.31 -14.21 -1.23
C GLU A 511 16.60 -14.52 0.11
N LEU A 512 15.36 -14.07 0.29
CA LEU A 512 14.57 -14.40 1.48
C LEU A 512 14.35 -15.91 1.63
N ILE A 513 14.00 -16.62 0.54
CA ILE A 513 13.79 -18.07 0.59
C ILE A 513 15.10 -18.84 0.72
N LYS A 514 16.20 -18.38 0.13
CA LYS A 514 17.53 -18.95 0.39
C LYS A 514 17.88 -18.90 1.89
N ALA A 515 17.62 -17.78 2.54
CA ALA A 515 17.87 -17.61 3.97
C ALA A 515 16.92 -18.45 4.83
N LYS A 516 15.62 -18.48 4.49
CA LYS A 516 14.58 -19.18 5.23
C LYS A 516 14.58 -20.69 4.99
N LYS A 517 15.04 -21.16 3.81
CA LYS A 517 15.08 -22.56 3.34
C LYS A 517 13.73 -23.25 3.16
N CYS A 518 12.62 -22.57 3.42
CA CYS A 518 11.25 -23.09 3.22
C CYS A 518 10.30 -21.95 2.84
N LEU A 519 9.17 -22.30 2.20
CA LEU A 519 8.09 -21.36 2.00
C LEU A 519 7.38 -21.08 3.32
N PRO A 520 6.88 -19.83 3.54
CA PRO A 520 6.02 -19.55 4.68
C PRO A 520 4.75 -20.41 4.64
N THR A 521 4.24 -20.76 5.81
CA THR A 521 2.90 -21.31 5.94
C THR A 521 1.89 -20.20 5.66
N VAL A 522 1.08 -20.34 4.64
CA VAL A 522 0.03 -19.38 4.22
C VAL A 522 -1.31 -19.89 4.69
#